data_674ed390481ed04b6c73bc63c07b45f5
#
_entry.id   674ed390481ed04b6c73bc63c07b45f5
#
_cell.length_a   1.000
_cell.length_b   1.000
_cell.length_c   1.000
_cell.angle_alpha   90.00
_cell.angle_beta   90.00
_cell.angle_gamma   90.00
#
_symmetry.space_group_name_H-M   'P 1'
#
loop_
_entity.id
_entity.type
_entity.pdbx_description
1 polymer ?
#
loop_
_entity_poly.entity_id
_entity_poly.type
_entity_poly.pdbx_seq_one_letter_code
_entity_poly.pdbx_strand_id
1 'polypeptide(L)'
;MTKRKVAALAAIGCLMMAATAWADEAPARPLVTDPVYLGPARLVDIGGRRLNLYCRGRGSPAVIFDAGANDTTIAWALVQPAISKTHMTCSYDRAGLGFSDASNRPGTSANDVDDIHKALQVAHIKPPYLLVGHSAGGMAVRVFADRYRDEVVGMVIVDGSHEDQVSRAKAREALEAAEMPALAHRDVPPDPHCVDAAKSGAIPKDSPAYTPCVGEMYPGVDQAITDKTFAVMAALKSQKAHASEDANFATVSADETRATRRDFGDMPIIMLTHAPRPAPKGIPQAMQDRRTMVWEQLHNEVAAMSTHGVNWIVPRSGHTINYDRPEIVIDAINLALAIATGQASQPKVTHDQP
;
A
#
# COMPACT_ATOMS: atom_id res chain seq x y z
N MET A 1 -39.37 -49.84 -49.42
CA MET A 1 -38.49 -48.65 -49.46
C MET A 1 -38.65 -47.90 -48.13
N THR A 2 -37.78 -48.19 -47.18
CA THR A 2 -37.85 -47.72 -45.80
C THR A 2 -36.80 -46.67 -45.56
N LYS A 3 -37.23 -45.44 -45.27
CA LYS A 3 -36.35 -44.29 -44.93
C LYS A 3 -35.99 -44.37 -43.45
N ARG A 4 -34.73 -44.63 -43.12
CA ARG A 4 -34.16 -44.49 -41.78
C ARG A 4 -33.88 -43.04 -41.49
N LYS A 5 -34.47 -42.52 -40.43
CA LYS A 5 -34.12 -41.21 -39.84
C LYS A 5 -32.97 -41.43 -38.87
N VAL A 6 -31.86 -40.71 -39.09
CA VAL A 6 -30.73 -40.66 -38.15
C VAL A 6 -30.97 -39.49 -37.23
N ALA A 7 -31.16 -39.73 -35.95
CA ALA A 7 -31.22 -38.71 -34.93
C ALA A 7 -29.79 -38.43 -34.43
N ALA A 8 -29.32 -37.16 -34.60
CA ALA A 8 -28.09 -36.70 -34.04
C ALA A 8 -28.38 -36.19 -32.61
N LEU A 9 -27.84 -36.89 -31.61
CA LEU A 9 -27.77 -36.37 -30.23
C LEU A 9 -26.59 -35.42 -30.15
N ALA A 10 -26.86 -34.14 -29.96
CA ALA A 10 -25.87 -33.16 -29.55
C ALA A 10 -25.72 -33.23 -28.02
N ALA A 11 -24.59 -33.78 -27.57
CA ALA A 11 -24.20 -33.75 -26.18
C ALA A 11 -23.59 -32.34 -25.87
N ILE A 12 -24.39 -31.51 -25.19
CA ILE A 12 -23.87 -30.26 -24.62
C ILE A 12 -23.10 -30.62 -23.35
N GLY A 13 -21.77 -30.69 -23.48
CA GLY A 13 -20.87 -30.80 -22.35
C GLY A 13 -20.86 -29.50 -21.56
N CYS A 14 -21.54 -29.48 -20.42
CA CYS A 14 -21.46 -28.40 -19.43
C CYS A 14 -20.07 -28.47 -18.77
N LEU A 15 -19.11 -27.66 -19.24
CA LEU A 15 -17.85 -27.47 -18.52
C LEU A 15 -18.18 -26.68 -17.25
N MET A 16 -18.38 -27.36 -16.14
CA MET A 16 -18.29 -26.75 -14.81
C MET A 16 -16.83 -26.34 -14.60
N MET A 17 -16.53 -25.09 -14.84
CA MET A 17 -15.34 -24.48 -14.28
C MET A 17 -15.53 -24.42 -12.76
N ALA A 18 -14.93 -25.38 -12.07
CA ALA A 18 -14.74 -25.29 -10.64
C ALA A 18 -13.93 -24.02 -10.38
N ALA A 19 -14.56 -23.01 -9.79
CA ALA A 19 -13.86 -21.92 -9.18
C ALA A 19 -13.03 -22.54 -8.05
N THR A 20 -11.75 -22.78 -8.32
CA THR A 20 -10.79 -23.13 -7.28
C THR A 20 -10.74 -21.94 -6.33
N ALA A 21 -11.36 -22.12 -5.16
CA ALA A 21 -11.11 -21.25 -4.03
C ALA A 21 -9.58 -21.22 -3.85
N TRP A 22 -9.02 -20.03 -3.87
CA TRP A 22 -7.63 -19.81 -3.57
C TRP A 22 -7.43 -20.17 -2.10
N ALA A 23 -6.99 -21.40 -1.85
CA ALA A 23 -6.40 -21.73 -0.58
C ALA A 23 -5.03 -21.03 -0.59
N ASP A 24 -4.88 -19.99 0.24
CA ASP A 24 -3.59 -19.47 0.63
C ASP A 24 -2.84 -20.57 1.37
N GLU A 25 -2.22 -21.49 0.63
CA GLU A 25 -1.20 -22.35 1.20
C GLU A 25 0.01 -21.46 1.45
N ALA A 26 0.30 -21.21 2.72
CA ALA A 26 1.52 -20.56 3.13
C ALA A 26 2.70 -21.20 2.41
N PRO A 27 3.66 -20.43 1.88
CA PRO A 27 4.78 -21.01 1.15
C PRO A 27 5.52 -22.04 2.01
N ALA A 28 5.89 -23.15 1.42
CA ALA A 28 6.56 -24.24 2.12
C ALA A 28 7.90 -23.81 2.76
N ARG A 29 8.45 -22.66 2.35
CA ARG A 29 9.63 -22.02 2.92
C ARG A 29 9.39 -20.52 3.03
N PRO A 30 9.93 -19.83 4.07
CA PRO A 30 9.89 -18.38 4.14
C PRO A 30 10.53 -17.76 2.89
N LEU A 31 9.84 -16.76 2.32
CA LEU A 31 10.35 -15.95 1.21
C LEU A 31 11.21 -14.78 1.70
N VAL A 32 10.93 -14.29 2.92
CA VAL A 32 11.63 -13.19 3.59
C VAL A 32 12.46 -13.77 4.72
N THR A 33 13.77 -13.84 4.52
CA THR A 33 14.74 -14.42 5.47
C THR A 33 15.93 -13.50 5.74
N ASP A 34 15.96 -12.28 5.14
CA ASP A 34 17.09 -11.35 5.27
C ASP A 34 17.18 -10.85 6.72
N PRO A 35 18.30 -11.12 7.42
CA PRO A 35 18.48 -10.73 8.82
C PRO A 35 18.48 -9.22 9.06
N VAL A 36 18.52 -8.40 8.01
CA VAL A 36 18.42 -6.94 8.12
C VAL A 36 17.12 -6.50 8.83
N TYR A 37 16.07 -7.31 8.77
CA TYR A 37 14.78 -7.04 9.45
C TYR A 37 14.78 -7.40 10.95
N LEU A 38 15.87 -7.98 11.47
CA LEU A 38 16.01 -8.29 12.91
C LEU A 38 16.48 -7.11 13.76
N GLY A 39 16.90 -5.99 13.13
CA GLY A 39 17.42 -4.81 13.81
C GLY A 39 17.38 -3.57 12.92
N PRO A 40 17.84 -2.42 13.42
CA PRO A 40 17.93 -1.23 12.60
C PRO A 40 18.99 -1.42 11.50
N ALA A 41 18.66 -1.08 10.26
CA ALA A 41 19.60 -1.11 9.14
C ALA A 41 20.60 0.05 9.24
N ARG A 42 20.10 1.28 9.29
CA ARG A 42 20.89 2.49 9.52
C ARG A 42 20.02 3.53 10.22
N LEU A 43 20.41 3.93 11.41
CA LEU A 43 19.75 5.03 12.12
C LEU A 43 20.38 6.36 11.67
N VAL A 44 19.57 7.18 10.99
CA VAL A 44 19.96 8.49 10.45
C VAL A 44 19.42 9.58 11.36
N ASP A 45 20.28 10.40 11.94
CA ASP A 45 19.89 11.53 12.79
C ASP A 45 19.36 12.69 11.92
N ILE A 46 18.09 13.02 12.10
CA ILE A 46 17.40 14.10 11.36
C ILE A 46 17.26 15.38 12.20
N GLY A 47 17.97 15.46 13.30
CA GLY A 47 17.93 16.58 14.23
C GLY A 47 17.14 16.26 15.50
N GLY A 48 17.76 15.54 16.43
CA GLY A 48 17.18 15.17 17.73
C GLY A 48 16.36 13.90 17.77
N ARG A 49 16.18 13.20 16.65
CA ARG A 49 15.67 11.85 16.55
C ARG A 49 16.23 11.14 15.32
N ARG A 50 16.23 9.82 15.33
CA ARG A 50 16.80 9.00 14.25
C ARG A 50 15.70 8.22 13.54
N LEU A 51 15.77 8.20 12.21
CA LEU A 51 14.97 7.32 11.37
C LEU A 51 15.79 6.09 10.97
N ASN A 52 15.15 4.93 11.01
CA ASN A 52 15.71 3.73 10.41
C ASN A 52 15.54 3.80 8.89
N LEU A 53 16.65 3.85 8.18
CA LEU A 53 16.71 3.92 6.73
C LEU A 53 17.41 2.66 6.21
N TYR A 54 16.69 1.86 5.41
CA TYR A 54 17.25 0.67 4.77
C TYR A 54 17.47 0.94 3.28
N CYS A 55 18.72 1.23 2.94
CA CYS A 55 19.15 1.48 1.56
C CYS A 55 20.03 0.35 1.04
N ARG A 56 19.86 0.00 -0.24
CA ARG A 56 20.71 -0.95 -0.94
C ARG A 56 20.76 -0.64 -2.45
N GLY A 57 21.74 -1.21 -3.11
CA GLY A 57 21.96 -0.95 -4.55
C GLY A 57 22.73 0.33 -4.81
N ARG A 58 22.81 0.72 -6.08
CA ARG A 58 23.47 1.92 -6.58
C ARG A 58 22.79 2.35 -7.88
N GLY A 59 22.96 3.60 -8.29
CA GLY A 59 22.41 4.12 -9.53
C GLY A 59 21.37 5.20 -9.30
N SER A 60 20.90 5.79 -10.39
CA SER A 60 19.94 6.89 -10.42
C SER A 60 18.94 6.65 -11.55
N PRO A 61 17.66 7.01 -11.39
CA PRO A 61 17.03 7.60 -10.19
C PRO A 61 17.10 6.69 -8.96
N ALA A 62 17.12 7.28 -7.75
CA ALA A 62 16.95 6.49 -6.54
C ALA A 62 15.46 6.19 -6.29
N VAL A 63 15.13 4.96 -5.91
CA VAL A 63 13.76 4.52 -5.64
C VAL A 63 13.48 4.58 -4.14
N ILE A 64 12.52 5.40 -3.73
CA ILE A 64 12.18 5.63 -2.32
C ILE A 64 10.82 4.99 -2.03
N PHE A 65 10.80 4.09 -1.04
CA PHE A 65 9.63 3.30 -0.67
C PHE A 65 9.00 3.81 0.62
N ASP A 66 7.70 4.10 0.57
CA ASP A 66 6.88 4.47 1.72
C ASP A 66 5.81 3.41 1.98
N ALA A 67 5.78 2.86 3.18
CA ALA A 67 4.91 1.76 3.56
C ALA A 67 3.48 2.21 3.90
N GLY A 68 2.56 1.28 4.07
CA GLY A 68 1.21 1.52 4.53
C GLY A 68 1.15 2.04 5.98
N ALA A 69 -0.03 2.47 6.43
CA ALA A 69 -0.22 2.86 7.82
C ALA A 69 0.27 1.74 8.76
N ASN A 70 0.95 2.13 9.82
CA ASN A 70 1.48 1.20 10.84
C ASN A 70 2.48 0.15 10.32
N ASP A 71 2.92 0.23 9.07
CA ASP A 71 3.86 -0.71 8.47
C ASP A 71 5.30 -0.16 8.47
N THR A 72 6.27 -0.99 8.13
CA THR A 72 7.70 -0.71 8.23
C THR A 72 8.43 -1.08 6.94
N THR A 73 9.76 -1.01 6.96
CA THR A 73 10.61 -1.42 5.83
C THR A 73 10.33 -2.82 5.32
N ILE A 74 9.79 -3.72 6.16
CA ILE A 74 9.48 -5.10 5.78
C ILE A 74 8.41 -5.17 4.68
N ALA A 75 7.52 -4.19 4.57
CA ALA A 75 6.52 -4.11 3.50
C ALA A 75 7.13 -4.28 2.09
N TRP A 76 8.39 -3.94 1.92
CA TRP A 76 9.08 -3.95 0.63
C TRP A 76 10.06 -5.11 0.46
N ALA A 77 10.03 -6.09 1.36
CA ALA A 77 10.99 -7.18 1.40
C ALA A 77 11.02 -8.03 0.12
N LEU A 78 9.91 -8.16 -0.60
CA LEU A 78 9.82 -8.91 -1.85
C LEU A 78 10.07 -8.05 -3.10
N VAL A 79 10.05 -6.73 -2.99
CA VAL A 79 10.19 -5.79 -4.12
C VAL A 79 11.57 -5.14 -4.15
N GLN A 80 12.00 -4.54 -3.04
CA GLN A 80 13.25 -3.78 -2.96
C GLN A 80 14.50 -4.55 -3.39
N PRO A 81 14.68 -5.86 -3.06
CA PRO A 81 15.84 -6.61 -3.51
C PRO A 81 15.98 -6.73 -5.03
N ALA A 82 14.88 -6.79 -5.77
CA ALA A 82 14.90 -6.88 -7.21
C ALA A 82 15.35 -5.55 -7.86
N ILE A 83 14.78 -4.44 -7.43
CA ILE A 83 15.08 -3.09 -7.93
C ILE A 83 16.51 -2.66 -7.56
N SER A 84 16.98 -3.08 -6.38
CA SER A 84 18.32 -2.73 -5.89
C SER A 84 19.48 -3.32 -6.72
N LYS A 85 19.19 -4.24 -7.63
CA LYS A 85 20.21 -4.78 -8.56
C LYS A 85 20.68 -3.75 -9.57
N THR A 86 19.85 -2.76 -9.90
CA THR A 86 20.11 -1.76 -10.95
C THR A 86 20.03 -0.32 -10.46
N HIS A 87 19.31 -0.05 -9.36
CA HIS A 87 19.09 1.29 -8.83
C HIS A 87 19.43 1.37 -7.34
N MET A 88 19.75 2.57 -6.87
CA MET A 88 19.71 2.85 -5.44
C MET A 88 18.27 2.75 -4.97
N THR A 89 18.04 2.05 -3.87
CA THR A 89 16.70 1.88 -3.28
C THR A 89 16.76 2.17 -1.79
N CYS A 90 15.78 2.89 -1.25
CA CYS A 90 15.66 3.13 0.18
C CYS A 90 14.22 2.92 0.64
N SER A 91 14.00 2.10 1.64
CA SER A 91 12.79 2.07 2.46
C SER A 91 13.11 2.58 3.87
N TYR A 92 12.11 2.98 4.62
CA TYR A 92 12.32 3.55 5.95
C TYR A 92 11.17 3.23 6.90
N ASP A 93 11.45 3.29 8.18
CA ASP A 93 10.42 3.24 9.21
C ASP A 93 10.06 4.68 9.59
N ARG A 94 8.78 5.05 9.51
CA ARG A 94 8.31 6.37 9.95
C ARG A 94 8.57 6.57 11.44
N ALA A 95 8.60 7.81 11.88
CA ALA A 95 8.90 8.17 13.27
C ALA A 95 7.98 7.47 14.27
N GLY A 96 8.56 6.75 15.22
CA GLY A 96 7.86 5.92 16.21
C GLY A 96 7.60 4.48 15.76
N LEU A 97 7.57 4.20 14.46
CA LEU A 97 7.38 2.85 13.93
C LEU A 97 8.72 2.12 13.81
N GLY A 98 8.65 0.80 13.67
CA GLY A 98 9.81 -0.03 13.45
C GLY A 98 10.96 0.28 14.42
N PHE A 99 12.13 0.48 13.88
CA PHE A 99 13.34 0.81 14.63
C PHE A 99 13.60 2.32 14.74
N SER A 100 12.74 3.18 14.18
CA SER A 100 12.86 4.63 14.31
C SER A 100 12.56 5.13 15.72
N ASP A 101 13.19 6.23 16.10
CA ASP A 101 12.89 6.93 17.36
C ASP A 101 11.48 7.53 17.32
N ALA A 102 10.87 7.72 18.49
CA ALA A 102 9.56 8.34 18.61
C ALA A 102 9.57 9.80 18.11
N SER A 103 8.42 10.24 17.58
CA SER A 103 8.21 11.65 17.22
C SER A 103 7.48 12.40 18.33
N ASN A 104 7.77 13.69 18.43
CA ASN A 104 6.98 14.67 19.18
C ASN A 104 6.01 15.45 18.27
N ARG A 105 6.01 15.16 16.95
CA ARG A 105 5.08 15.74 15.97
C ARG A 105 3.96 14.75 15.68
N PRO A 106 2.77 15.20 15.27
CA PRO A 106 1.72 14.30 14.79
C PRO A 106 2.19 13.44 13.60
N GLY A 107 1.69 12.20 13.51
CA GLY A 107 1.85 11.33 12.35
C GLY A 107 0.93 11.83 11.23
N THR A 108 1.46 12.69 10.36
CA THR A 108 0.77 13.22 9.18
C THR A 108 1.64 13.04 7.94
N SER A 109 1.02 12.97 6.77
CA SER A 109 1.75 12.81 5.51
C SER A 109 2.84 13.88 5.32
N ALA A 110 2.56 15.13 5.68
CA ALA A 110 3.53 16.21 5.55
C ALA A 110 4.71 16.09 6.52
N ASN A 111 4.45 15.66 7.77
CA ASN A 111 5.51 15.47 8.76
C ASN A 111 6.41 14.26 8.38
N ASP A 112 5.81 13.19 7.86
CA ASP A 112 6.56 12.02 7.38
C ASP A 112 7.44 12.37 6.18
N VAL A 113 6.91 13.19 5.26
CA VAL A 113 7.65 13.69 4.09
C VAL A 113 8.83 14.57 4.50
N ASP A 114 8.66 15.47 5.49
CA ASP A 114 9.77 16.27 6.00
C ASP A 114 10.87 15.38 6.60
N ASP A 115 10.47 14.35 7.34
CA ASP A 115 11.39 13.44 8.00
C ASP A 115 12.19 12.61 7.00
N ILE A 116 11.52 11.98 6.03
CA ILE A 116 12.23 11.17 5.03
C ILE A 116 13.11 12.04 4.12
N HIS A 117 12.64 13.21 3.67
CA HIS A 117 13.44 14.10 2.84
C HIS A 117 14.72 14.51 3.59
N LYS A 118 14.60 14.87 4.87
CA LYS A 118 15.76 15.18 5.71
C LYS A 118 16.70 13.98 5.88
N ALA A 119 16.14 12.79 6.07
CA ALA A 119 16.95 11.57 6.20
C ALA A 119 17.72 11.26 4.91
N LEU A 120 17.11 11.44 3.73
CA LEU A 120 17.78 11.27 2.44
C LEU A 120 18.93 12.25 2.27
N GLN A 121 18.74 13.53 2.64
CA GLN A 121 19.80 14.54 2.60
C GLN A 121 20.99 14.16 3.52
N VAL A 122 20.71 13.80 4.78
CA VAL A 122 21.76 13.40 5.76
C VAL A 122 22.45 12.11 5.33
N ALA A 123 21.72 11.18 4.72
CA ALA A 123 22.27 9.94 4.20
C ALA A 123 23.04 10.11 2.88
N HIS A 124 23.04 11.31 2.29
CA HIS A 124 23.62 11.64 0.97
C HIS A 124 23.01 10.84 -0.19
N ILE A 125 21.74 10.47 -0.08
CA ILE A 125 20.96 9.90 -1.18
C ILE A 125 20.44 11.06 -2.03
N LYS A 126 20.96 11.16 -3.24
CA LYS A 126 20.69 12.32 -4.11
C LYS A 126 19.48 12.09 -5.03
N PRO A 127 18.71 13.14 -5.34
CA PRO A 127 17.72 13.07 -6.42
C PRO A 127 18.40 12.85 -7.79
N PRO A 128 17.65 12.49 -8.86
CA PRO A 128 16.19 12.40 -8.85
C PRO A 128 15.66 11.13 -8.19
N TYR A 129 14.41 11.21 -7.69
CA TYR A 129 13.73 10.11 -7.00
C TYR A 129 12.56 9.58 -7.82
N LEU A 130 12.41 8.25 -7.88
CA LEU A 130 11.13 7.59 -8.14
C LEU A 130 10.52 7.23 -6.80
N LEU A 131 9.29 7.68 -6.54
CA LEU A 131 8.59 7.41 -5.29
C LEU A 131 7.66 6.21 -5.43
N VAL A 132 7.65 5.34 -4.44
CA VAL A 132 6.79 4.15 -4.39
C VAL A 132 6.05 4.14 -3.07
N GLY A 133 4.72 4.28 -3.09
CA GLY A 133 3.89 4.34 -1.88
C GLY A 133 2.83 3.24 -1.84
N HIS A 134 2.70 2.53 -0.72
CA HIS A 134 1.62 1.58 -0.48
C HIS A 134 0.59 2.17 0.48
N SER A 135 -0.71 1.97 0.21
CA SER A 135 -1.78 2.38 1.13
C SER A 135 -1.62 3.85 1.59
N ALA A 136 -1.49 4.13 2.89
CA ALA A 136 -1.24 5.49 3.43
C ALA A 136 0.01 6.15 2.84
N GLY A 137 1.07 5.37 2.54
CA GLY A 137 2.25 5.85 1.82
C GLY A 137 1.93 6.43 0.44
N GLY A 138 0.82 6.02 -0.19
CA GLY A 138 0.32 6.61 -1.43
C GLY A 138 -0.08 8.09 -1.29
N MET A 139 -0.58 8.51 -0.12
CA MET A 139 -0.81 9.93 0.18
C MET A 139 0.51 10.66 0.41
N ALA A 140 1.42 10.09 1.20
CA ALA A 140 2.71 10.71 1.52
C ALA A 140 3.57 10.94 0.27
N VAL A 141 3.65 9.98 -0.67
CA VAL A 141 4.44 10.16 -1.91
C VAL A 141 3.87 11.28 -2.80
N ARG A 142 2.56 11.50 -2.80
CA ARG A 142 1.94 12.64 -3.50
C ARG A 142 2.32 13.97 -2.84
N VAL A 143 2.30 14.04 -1.52
CA VAL A 143 2.76 15.23 -0.76
C VAL A 143 4.24 15.48 -1.01
N PHE A 144 5.07 14.44 -1.07
CA PHE A 144 6.48 14.56 -1.41
C PHE A 144 6.69 15.10 -2.83
N ALA A 145 6.01 14.51 -3.81
CA ALA A 145 6.12 14.91 -5.22
C ALA A 145 5.64 16.35 -5.47
N ASP A 146 4.66 16.81 -4.72
CA ASP A 146 4.21 18.20 -4.77
C ASP A 146 5.23 19.17 -4.18
N ARG A 147 5.75 18.84 -2.99
CA ARG A 147 6.64 19.71 -2.23
C ARG A 147 8.05 19.82 -2.83
N TYR A 148 8.54 18.72 -3.37
CA TYR A 148 9.89 18.58 -3.93
C TYR A 148 9.84 18.20 -5.40
N ARG A 149 9.04 18.93 -6.17
CA ARG A 149 8.72 18.63 -7.57
C ARG A 149 9.95 18.38 -8.45
N ASP A 150 10.98 19.20 -8.30
CA ASP A 150 12.18 19.15 -9.12
C ASP A 150 13.09 17.95 -8.76
N GLU A 151 12.81 17.28 -7.66
CA GLU A 151 13.56 16.12 -7.20
C GLU A 151 12.90 14.78 -7.60
N VAL A 152 11.63 14.81 -8.12
CA VAL A 152 10.82 13.61 -8.38
C VAL A 152 10.60 13.41 -9.86
N VAL A 153 10.89 12.20 -10.34
CA VAL A 153 10.75 11.83 -11.77
C VAL A 153 9.58 10.87 -12.04
N GLY A 154 8.87 10.40 -11.02
CA GLY A 154 7.71 9.53 -11.18
C GLY A 154 7.18 9.01 -9.86
N MET A 155 5.98 8.44 -9.91
CA MET A 155 5.33 7.77 -8.78
C MET A 155 4.78 6.41 -9.19
N VAL A 156 4.95 5.40 -8.33
CA VAL A 156 4.21 4.13 -8.37
C VAL A 156 3.43 4.02 -7.07
N ILE A 157 2.12 3.92 -7.16
CA ILE A 157 1.23 3.94 -5.99
C ILE A 157 0.51 2.60 -5.94
N VAL A 158 0.81 1.82 -4.91
CA VAL A 158 0.38 0.42 -4.74
C VAL A 158 -0.83 0.40 -3.82
N ASP A 159 -2.01 0.20 -4.38
CA ASP A 159 -3.31 0.22 -3.70
C ASP A 159 -3.45 1.39 -2.72
N GLY A 160 -3.06 2.58 -3.21
CA GLY A 160 -2.81 3.76 -2.40
C GLY A 160 -4.08 4.39 -1.83
N SER A 161 -3.96 4.90 -0.61
CA SER A 161 -5.05 5.64 0.00
C SER A 161 -5.32 6.95 -0.74
N HIS A 162 -6.60 7.34 -0.72
CA HIS A 162 -7.09 8.56 -1.34
C HIS A 162 -7.71 9.48 -0.29
N GLU A 163 -7.47 10.78 -0.40
CA GLU A 163 -7.95 11.80 0.54
C GLU A 163 -9.46 11.83 0.72
N ASP A 164 -10.23 11.39 -0.27
CA ASP A 164 -11.69 11.34 -0.21
C ASP A 164 -12.24 9.94 0.09
N GLN A 165 -11.39 8.94 0.31
CA GLN A 165 -11.86 7.55 0.49
C GLN A 165 -12.85 7.40 1.65
N VAL A 166 -12.63 8.08 2.77
CA VAL A 166 -13.50 7.99 3.95
C VAL A 166 -14.83 8.68 3.68
N SER A 167 -14.84 9.85 3.07
CA SER A 167 -16.07 10.57 2.74
C SER A 167 -16.91 9.82 1.72
N ARG A 168 -16.29 9.25 0.67
CA ARG A 168 -16.99 8.43 -0.34
C ARG A 168 -17.45 7.10 0.22
N ALA A 169 -16.68 6.48 1.13
CA ALA A 169 -17.12 5.28 1.84
C ALA A 169 -18.38 5.57 2.68
N LYS A 170 -18.40 6.65 3.45
CA LYS A 170 -19.59 7.06 4.24
C LYS A 170 -20.81 7.33 3.37
N ALA A 171 -20.65 8.06 2.26
CA ALA A 171 -21.75 8.31 1.33
C ALA A 171 -22.32 7.01 0.74
N ARG A 172 -21.43 6.10 0.33
CA ARG A 172 -21.81 4.77 -0.16
C ARG A 172 -22.51 3.94 0.92
N GLU A 173 -21.98 3.90 2.15
CA GLU A 173 -22.55 3.16 3.28
C GLU A 173 -23.95 3.65 3.62
N ALA A 174 -24.23 4.95 3.51
CA ALA A 174 -25.56 5.50 3.70
C ALA A 174 -26.54 4.97 2.63
N LEU A 175 -26.13 4.84 1.37
CA LEU A 175 -26.94 4.23 0.30
C LEU A 175 -27.13 2.74 0.53
N GLU A 176 -26.10 2.02 0.90
CA GLU A 176 -26.15 0.58 1.21
C GLU A 176 -27.08 0.30 2.39
N ALA A 177 -27.07 1.13 3.44
CA ALA A 177 -27.98 1.02 4.58
C ALA A 177 -29.45 1.29 4.21
N ALA A 178 -29.69 2.17 3.24
CA ALA A 178 -31.05 2.40 2.72
C ALA A 178 -31.57 1.20 1.90
N GLU A 179 -30.69 0.56 1.12
CA GLU A 179 -31.03 -0.64 0.34
C GLU A 179 -31.13 -1.90 1.23
N MET A 180 -30.36 -1.97 2.30
CA MET A 180 -30.23 -3.13 3.18
C MET A 180 -30.11 -2.68 4.64
N PRO A 181 -31.23 -2.40 5.33
CA PRO A 181 -31.22 -1.84 6.70
C PRO A 181 -30.44 -2.66 7.73
N ALA A 182 -30.27 -3.97 7.52
CA ALA A 182 -29.44 -4.82 8.39
C ALA A 182 -27.95 -4.39 8.39
N LEU A 183 -27.48 -3.64 7.39
CA LEU A 183 -26.11 -3.13 7.36
C LEU A 183 -25.92 -1.87 8.23
N ALA A 184 -26.99 -1.15 8.52
CA ALA A 184 -26.95 0.05 9.36
C ALA A 184 -26.61 -0.26 10.83
N HIS A 185 -26.72 -1.51 11.25
CA HIS A 185 -26.52 -1.97 12.62
C HIS A 185 -25.32 -2.92 12.73
N ARG A 186 -24.29 -2.75 11.89
CA ARG A 186 -23.06 -3.53 12.08
C ARG A 186 -22.41 -3.12 13.39
N ASP A 187 -22.17 -4.11 14.24
CA ASP A 187 -21.31 -3.94 15.40
C ASP A 187 -19.91 -3.55 14.91
N VAL A 188 -19.52 -2.31 15.16
CA VAL A 188 -18.12 -1.89 15.02
C VAL A 188 -17.42 -2.46 16.25
N PRO A 189 -16.37 -3.28 16.08
CA PRO A 189 -15.61 -3.76 17.21
C PRO A 189 -15.17 -2.57 18.08
N PRO A 190 -15.24 -2.67 19.42
CA PRO A 190 -14.78 -1.60 20.29
C PRO A 190 -13.29 -1.31 19.98
N ASP A 191 -12.92 -0.05 20.10
CA ASP A 191 -11.51 0.36 20.03
C ASP A 191 -10.71 -0.48 21.03
N PRO A 192 -9.69 -1.23 20.60
CA PRO A 192 -8.90 -2.08 21.48
C PRO A 192 -8.01 -1.30 22.47
N HIS A 193 -8.07 0.05 22.47
CA HIS A 193 -7.29 0.92 23.36
C HIS A 193 -5.79 0.56 23.37
N CYS A 194 -5.20 0.41 22.19
CA CYS A 194 -3.86 -0.15 22.00
C CYS A 194 -2.76 0.60 22.76
N VAL A 195 -2.86 1.93 22.86
CA VAL A 195 -1.92 2.74 23.64
C VAL A 195 -2.00 2.40 25.13
N ASP A 196 -3.22 2.22 25.66
CA ASP A 196 -3.42 1.84 27.06
C ASP A 196 -2.95 0.41 27.33
N ALA A 197 -3.20 -0.51 26.39
CA ALA A 197 -2.72 -1.88 26.48
C ALA A 197 -1.17 -1.96 26.52
N ALA A 198 -0.50 -1.00 25.85
CA ALA A 198 0.96 -0.92 25.80
C ALA A 198 1.58 -0.07 26.93
N LYS A 199 0.80 0.53 27.85
CA LYS A 199 1.28 1.52 28.83
C LYS A 199 2.42 1.04 29.75
N SER A 200 2.56 -0.26 29.97
CA SER A 200 3.67 -0.85 30.72
C SER A 200 4.96 -1.02 29.90
N GLY A 201 5.00 -0.54 28.65
CA GLY A 201 6.14 -0.59 27.73
C GLY A 201 5.81 -1.31 26.42
N ALA A 202 5.06 -2.42 26.48
CA ALA A 202 4.59 -3.17 25.33
C ALA A 202 3.31 -3.92 25.66
N ILE A 203 2.53 -4.30 24.62
CA ILE A 203 1.34 -5.15 24.78
C ILE A 203 1.82 -6.59 25.02
N PRO A 204 1.38 -7.25 26.11
CA PRO A 204 1.72 -8.66 26.36
C PRO A 204 1.16 -9.59 25.28
N LYS A 205 1.92 -10.62 24.88
CA LYS A 205 1.52 -11.57 23.81
C LYS A 205 0.23 -12.34 24.14
N ASP A 206 -0.06 -12.55 25.40
CA ASP A 206 -1.26 -13.24 25.90
C ASP A 206 -2.46 -12.30 26.14
N SER A 207 -2.29 -11.01 25.91
CA SER A 207 -3.36 -10.02 26.02
C SER A 207 -4.39 -10.18 24.90
N PRO A 208 -5.71 -10.07 25.20
CA PRO A 208 -6.74 -9.99 24.16
C PRO A 208 -6.55 -8.83 23.17
N ALA A 209 -5.84 -7.77 23.57
CA ALA A 209 -5.51 -6.63 22.71
C ALA A 209 -4.35 -6.92 21.74
N TYR A 210 -3.61 -8.02 21.91
CA TYR A 210 -2.39 -8.25 21.12
C TYR A 210 -2.68 -8.30 19.61
N THR A 211 -3.48 -9.26 19.18
CA THR A 211 -3.80 -9.40 17.74
C THR A 211 -4.50 -8.18 17.16
N PRO A 212 -5.53 -7.59 17.82
CA PRO A 212 -6.15 -6.37 17.30
C PRO A 212 -5.21 -5.17 17.14
N CYS A 213 -4.18 -5.04 18.01
CA CYS A 213 -3.28 -3.89 18.01
C CYS A 213 -1.97 -4.11 17.27
N VAL A 214 -1.49 -5.36 17.18
CA VAL A 214 -0.22 -5.71 16.53
C VAL A 214 -0.45 -6.17 15.09
N GLY A 215 -1.63 -6.74 14.81
CA GLY A 215 -2.00 -7.24 13.49
C GLY A 215 -1.46 -8.63 13.19
N GLU A 216 -1.45 -8.95 11.93
CA GLU A 216 -0.97 -10.23 11.39
C GLU A 216 0.23 -10.00 10.49
N MET A 217 1.15 -10.96 10.46
CA MET A 217 2.31 -10.91 9.58
C MET A 217 1.96 -11.39 8.17
N TYR A 218 2.64 -10.84 7.20
CA TYR A 218 2.58 -11.32 5.82
C TYR A 218 3.00 -12.80 5.73
N PRO A 219 2.34 -13.60 4.89
CA PRO A 219 2.71 -14.99 4.71
C PRO A 219 4.15 -15.12 4.17
N GLY A 220 4.85 -16.15 4.61
CA GLY A 220 6.21 -16.44 4.12
C GLY A 220 7.33 -15.59 4.73
N VAL A 221 7.09 -14.93 5.85
CA VAL A 221 8.15 -14.28 6.64
C VAL A 221 8.74 -15.27 7.65
N ASP A 222 10.06 -15.28 7.76
CA ASP A 222 10.78 -16.09 8.77
C ASP A 222 10.27 -15.83 10.19
N GLN A 223 10.23 -16.87 11.02
CA GLN A 223 9.67 -16.79 12.36
C GLN A 223 10.41 -15.81 13.27
N ALA A 224 11.74 -15.74 13.19
CA ALA A 224 12.52 -14.81 14.00
C ALA A 224 12.26 -13.37 13.60
N ILE A 225 12.09 -13.10 12.29
CA ILE A 225 11.71 -11.78 11.76
C ILE A 225 10.29 -11.43 12.20
N THR A 226 9.35 -12.37 12.11
CA THR A 226 7.97 -12.22 12.59
C THR A 226 7.93 -11.85 14.07
N ASP A 227 8.61 -12.62 14.91
CA ASP A 227 8.67 -12.37 16.36
C ASP A 227 9.27 -11.00 16.68
N LYS A 228 10.33 -10.62 15.95
CA LYS A 228 10.98 -9.33 16.12
C LYS A 228 10.08 -8.17 15.70
N THR A 229 9.44 -8.28 14.55
CA THR A 229 8.52 -7.26 14.03
C THR A 229 7.35 -7.06 15.00
N PHE A 230 6.72 -8.13 15.45
CA PHE A 230 5.63 -8.05 16.41
C PHE A 230 6.07 -7.46 17.77
N ALA A 231 7.26 -7.80 18.24
CA ALA A 231 7.78 -7.20 19.48
C ALA A 231 7.97 -5.68 19.34
N VAL A 232 8.40 -5.22 18.18
CA VAL A 232 8.55 -3.78 17.90
C VAL A 232 7.19 -3.10 17.74
N MET A 233 6.26 -3.71 17.03
CA MET A 233 4.90 -3.19 16.85
C MET A 233 4.12 -3.13 18.16
N ALA A 234 4.28 -4.11 19.05
CA ALA A 234 3.65 -4.13 20.37
C ALA A 234 4.16 -3.04 21.33
N ALA A 235 5.31 -2.42 21.05
CA ALA A 235 5.91 -1.42 21.92
C ALA A 235 5.08 -0.14 22.01
N LEU A 236 5.04 0.49 23.19
CA LEU A 236 4.27 1.72 23.44
C LEU A 236 4.58 2.83 22.41
N LYS A 237 5.83 2.98 21.99
CA LYS A 237 6.19 4.00 20.99
C LYS A 237 5.49 3.76 19.66
N SER A 238 5.39 2.49 19.22
CA SER A 238 4.74 2.12 17.96
C SER A 238 3.23 2.29 18.06
N GLN A 239 2.63 1.92 19.19
CA GLN A 239 1.19 2.10 19.42
C GLN A 239 0.79 3.58 19.45
N LYS A 240 1.64 4.46 20.03
CA LYS A 240 1.42 5.91 19.99
C LYS A 240 1.57 6.48 18.57
N ALA A 241 2.54 6.02 17.81
CA ALA A 241 2.73 6.45 16.41
C ALA A 241 1.55 6.04 15.55
N HIS A 242 1.11 4.77 15.67
CA HIS A 242 -0.07 4.24 14.98
C HIS A 242 -1.33 5.05 15.32
N ALA A 243 -1.63 5.23 16.61
CA ALA A 243 -2.78 6.04 17.04
C ALA A 243 -2.73 7.49 16.49
N SER A 244 -1.53 8.05 16.36
CA SER A 244 -1.34 9.39 15.78
C SER A 244 -1.57 9.39 14.27
N GLU A 245 -1.09 8.37 13.52
CA GLU A 245 -1.39 8.21 12.09
C GLU A 245 -2.90 8.08 11.87
N ASP A 246 -3.57 7.20 12.61
CA ASP A 246 -5.02 6.96 12.49
C ASP A 246 -5.84 8.22 12.77
N ALA A 247 -5.51 8.95 13.83
CA ALA A 247 -6.22 10.18 14.19
C ALA A 247 -6.12 11.28 13.11
N ASN A 248 -5.03 11.30 12.35
CA ASN A 248 -4.78 12.29 11.32
C ASN A 248 -5.12 11.80 9.90
N PHE A 249 -5.30 10.51 9.69
CA PHE A 249 -5.46 9.89 8.37
C PHE A 249 -6.58 10.51 7.53
N ALA A 250 -7.81 10.55 8.07
CA ALA A 250 -8.99 11.06 7.39
C ALA A 250 -9.20 12.59 7.55
N THR A 251 -8.29 13.26 8.21
CA THR A 251 -8.36 14.70 8.54
C THR A 251 -7.14 15.42 7.98
N VAL A 252 -6.12 15.64 8.78
CA VAL A 252 -4.94 16.45 8.41
C VAL A 252 -4.22 15.85 7.20
N SER A 253 -3.90 14.56 7.20
CA SER A 253 -3.21 13.90 6.06
C SER A 253 -4.06 13.93 4.79
N ALA A 254 -5.39 13.76 4.91
CA ALA A 254 -6.29 13.89 3.77
C ALA A 254 -6.30 15.32 3.22
N ASP A 255 -6.31 16.36 4.07
CA ASP A 255 -6.29 17.75 3.65
C ASP A 255 -4.94 18.13 3.02
N GLU A 256 -3.82 17.70 3.62
CA GLU A 256 -2.47 17.83 3.06
C GLU A 256 -2.39 17.23 1.66
N THR A 257 -2.93 16.00 1.49
CA THR A 257 -2.94 15.30 0.19
C THR A 257 -3.87 15.98 -0.80
N ARG A 258 -5.05 16.46 -0.37
CA ARG A 258 -6.00 17.19 -1.23
C ARG A 258 -5.39 18.48 -1.79
N ALA A 259 -4.54 19.13 -1.01
CA ALA A 259 -3.82 20.31 -1.45
C ALA A 259 -2.81 20.02 -2.59
N THR A 260 -2.42 18.76 -2.79
CA THR A 260 -1.51 18.35 -3.88
C THR A 260 -2.21 18.04 -5.20
N ARG A 261 -3.55 18.16 -5.28
CA ARG A 261 -4.30 17.95 -6.50
C ARG A 261 -3.93 18.99 -7.55
N ARG A 262 -3.07 18.61 -8.46
CA ARG A 262 -2.63 19.44 -9.58
C ARG A 262 -2.21 18.56 -10.75
N ASP A 263 -2.01 19.17 -11.88
CA ASP A 263 -1.40 18.53 -13.04
C ASP A 263 0.11 18.31 -12.79
N PHE A 264 0.54 17.06 -12.85
CA PHE A 264 1.93 16.66 -12.78
C PHE A 264 2.60 16.60 -14.17
N GLY A 265 1.91 17.06 -15.23
CA GLY A 265 2.43 17.08 -16.59
C GLY A 265 2.69 15.66 -17.13
N ASP A 266 3.88 15.44 -17.64
CA ASP A 266 4.33 14.16 -18.22
C ASP A 266 5.05 13.24 -17.23
N MET A 267 5.11 13.58 -15.95
CA MET A 267 5.69 12.72 -14.92
C MET A 267 4.88 11.41 -14.80
N PRO A 268 5.49 10.21 -14.99
CA PRO A 268 4.74 8.96 -14.92
C PRO A 268 4.12 8.74 -13.54
N ILE A 269 2.82 8.44 -13.52
CA ILE A 269 2.06 8.01 -12.34
C ILE A 269 1.43 6.66 -12.65
N ILE A 270 1.94 5.60 -12.01
CA ILE A 270 1.41 4.25 -12.17
C ILE A 270 0.69 3.87 -10.88
N MET A 271 -0.64 3.79 -10.97
CA MET A 271 -1.49 3.25 -9.91
C MET A 271 -1.62 1.74 -10.09
N LEU A 272 -1.52 0.99 -9.01
CA LEU A 272 -1.86 -0.43 -8.96
C LEU A 272 -3.07 -0.58 -8.03
N THR A 273 -4.15 -1.14 -8.55
CA THR A 273 -5.40 -1.37 -7.82
C THR A 273 -5.60 -2.86 -7.63
N HIS A 274 -5.93 -3.31 -6.44
CA HIS A 274 -6.22 -4.72 -6.18
C HIS A 274 -7.40 -5.24 -7.03
N ALA A 275 -7.42 -6.56 -7.25
CA ALA A 275 -8.49 -7.21 -7.98
C ALA A 275 -9.86 -7.03 -7.32
N PRO A 276 -10.96 -7.01 -8.12
CA PRO A 276 -12.30 -7.15 -7.58
C PRO A 276 -12.41 -8.36 -6.66
N ARG A 277 -13.08 -8.20 -5.53
CA ARG A 277 -13.24 -9.26 -4.52
C ARG A 277 -14.61 -9.87 -4.57
N PRO A 278 -14.77 -11.17 -4.28
CA PRO A 278 -16.06 -11.76 -4.05
C PRO A 278 -16.77 -11.07 -2.87
N ALA A 279 -18.10 -10.99 -2.95
CA ALA A 279 -18.87 -10.40 -1.87
C ALA A 279 -18.73 -11.23 -0.58
N PRO A 280 -18.53 -10.58 0.57
CA PRO A 280 -18.61 -11.26 1.86
C PRO A 280 -19.98 -11.93 2.07
N LYS A 281 -20.02 -12.99 2.89
CA LYS A 281 -21.28 -13.67 3.21
C LYS A 281 -22.35 -12.67 3.67
N GLY A 282 -23.52 -12.73 3.06
CA GLY A 282 -24.65 -11.87 3.36
C GLY A 282 -24.64 -10.50 2.67
N ILE A 283 -23.65 -10.21 1.81
CA ILE A 283 -23.60 -9.02 0.98
C ILE A 283 -23.90 -9.42 -0.48
N PRO A 284 -24.86 -8.75 -1.17
CA PRO A 284 -25.07 -8.98 -2.60
C PRO A 284 -23.83 -8.64 -3.43
N GLN A 285 -23.51 -9.44 -4.46
CA GLN A 285 -22.37 -9.19 -5.33
C GLN A 285 -22.43 -7.80 -5.97
N ALA A 286 -23.60 -7.35 -6.43
CA ALA A 286 -23.77 -6.02 -7.00
C ALA A 286 -23.40 -4.88 -6.03
N MET A 287 -23.56 -5.08 -4.72
CA MET A 287 -23.15 -4.11 -3.71
C MET A 287 -21.61 -4.12 -3.57
N GLN A 288 -20.99 -5.29 -3.58
CA GLN A 288 -19.54 -5.43 -3.58
C GLN A 288 -18.91 -4.83 -4.85
N ASP A 289 -19.54 -5.01 -6.01
CA ASP A 289 -19.08 -4.42 -7.26
C ASP A 289 -19.08 -2.89 -7.20
N ARG A 290 -20.12 -2.28 -6.62
CA ARG A 290 -20.14 -0.81 -6.39
C ARG A 290 -19.01 -0.34 -5.48
N ARG A 291 -18.63 -1.14 -4.47
CA ARG A 291 -17.48 -0.83 -3.60
C ARG A 291 -16.18 -0.82 -4.40
N THR A 292 -16.00 -1.81 -5.24
CA THR A 292 -14.84 -1.92 -6.14
C THR A 292 -14.81 -0.74 -7.12
N MET A 293 -15.93 -0.39 -7.75
CA MET A 293 -16.02 0.75 -8.67
C MET A 293 -15.63 2.07 -8.01
N VAL A 294 -16.06 2.33 -6.77
CA VAL A 294 -15.67 3.54 -6.05
C VAL A 294 -14.16 3.57 -5.80
N TRP A 295 -13.57 2.44 -5.44
CA TRP A 295 -12.13 2.32 -5.21
C TRP A 295 -11.32 2.55 -6.50
N GLU A 296 -11.71 1.89 -7.59
CA GLU A 296 -11.11 2.08 -8.90
C GLU A 296 -11.23 3.54 -9.39
N GLN A 297 -12.37 4.19 -9.16
CA GLN A 297 -12.57 5.59 -9.53
C GLN A 297 -11.61 6.52 -8.78
N LEU A 298 -11.42 6.32 -7.47
CA LEU A 298 -10.46 7.09 -6.68
C LEU A 298 -9.04 6.97 -7.22
N HIS A 299 -8.63 5.77 -7.60
CA HIS A 299 -7.32 5.52 -8.21
C HIS A 299 -7.19 6.12 -9.60
N ASN A 300 -8.24 6.06 -10.42
CA ASN A 300 -8.27 6.69 -11.73
C ASN A 300 -8.13 8.23 -11.62
N GLU A 301 -8.70 8.85 -10.59
CA GLU A 301 -8.54 10.29 -10.33
C GLU A 301 -7.08 10.66 -10.05
N VAL A 302 -6.34 9.82 -9.32
CA VAL A 302 -4.91 10.04 -9.07
C VAL A 302 -4.10 9.83 -10.36
N ALA A 303 -4.37 8.76 -11.11
CA ALA A 303 -3.70 8.53 -12.38
C ALA A 303 -3.93 9.70 -13.37
N ALA A 304 -5.14 10.24 -13.43
CA ALA A 304 -5.50 11.36 -14.31
C ALA A 304 -4.77 12.68 -13.99
N MET A 305 -4.02 12.77 -12.89
CA MET A 305 -3.17 13.94 -12.59
C MET A 305 -1.92 14.03 -13.47
N SER A 306 -1.69 13.08 -14.37
CA SER A 306 -0.58 13.08 -15.33
C SER A 306 -1.03 12.62 -16.70
N THR A 307 -0.45 13.19 -17.76
CA THR A 307 -0.63 12.73 -19.14
C THR A 307 -0.03 11.33 -19.37
N HIS A 308 0.88 10.89 -18.50
CA HIS A 308 1.46 9.55 -18.45
C HIS A 308 0.96 8.77 -17.24
N GLY A 309 -0.28 9.07 -16.78
CA GLY A 309 -0.90 8.37 -15.69
C GLY A 309 -1.70 7.16 -16.15
N VAL A 310 -1.55 6.03 -15.45
CA VAL A 310 -2.31 4.80 -15.71
C VAL A 310 -2.70 4.12 -14.40
N ASN A 311 -3.84 3.43 -14.41
CA ASN A 311 -4.26 2.56 -13.32
C ASN A 311 -4.33 1.11 -13.82
N TRP A 312 -3.57 0.21 -13.20
CA TRP A 312 -3.59 -1.22 -13.48
C TRP A 312 -4.40 -1.96 -12.44
N ILE A 313 -5.43 -2.68 -12.87
CA ILE A 313 -6.11 -3.65 -12.00
C ILE A 313 -5.25 -4.90 -11.93
N VAL A 314 -4.74 -5.21 -10.74
CA VAL A 314 -3.82 -6.33 -10.52
C VAL A 314 -4.59 -7.59 -10.20
N PRO A 315 -4.67 -8.57 -11.11
CA PRO A 315 -5.44 -9.79 -10.88
C PRO A 315 -4.81 -10.62 -9.77
N ARG A 316 -5.67 -11.31 -9.01
CA ARG A 316 -5.25 -12.20 -7.93
C ARG A 316 -4.44 -11.49 -6.84
N SER A 317 -4.88 -10.30 -6.45
CA SER A 317 -4.28 -9.56 -5.35
C SER A 317 -5.34 -9.03 -4.40
N GLY A 318 -4.95 -8.84 -3.15
CA GLY A 318 -5.64 -8.05 -2.15
C GLY A 318 -5.01 -6.67 -2.00
N HIS A 319 -5.25 -6.05 -0.86
CA HIS A 319 -4.69 -4.73 -0.53
C HIS A 319 -3.15 -4.72 -0.51
N THR A 320 -2.53 -5.84 -0.17
CA THR A 320 -1.08 -5.98 -0.03
C THR A 320 -0.45 -6.49 -1.34
N ILE A 321 -0.67 -5.77 -2.46
CA ILE A 321 -0.16 -6.16 -3.79
C ILE A 321 1.36 -6.40 -3.77
N ASN A 322 2.10 -5.65 -2.96
CA ASN A 322 3.55 -5.79 -2.75
C ASN A 322 3.97 -7.16 -2.19
N TYR A 323 3.04 -7.90 -1.58
CA TYR A 323 3.22 -9.29 -1.15
C TYR A 323 2.51 -10.28 -2.06
N ASP A 324 1.28 -9.99 -2.46
CA ASP A 324 0.47 -10.89 -3.29
C ASP A 324 1.04 -11.05 -4.72
N ARG A 325 1.51 -9.94 -5.27
CA ARG A 325 1.99 -9.83 -6.67
C ARG A 325 3.22 -8.92 -6.77
N PRO A 326 4.32 -9.22 -6.06
CA PRO A 326 5.52 -8.38 -6.04
C PRO A 326 6.11 -8.17 -7.44
N GLU A 327 5.96 -9.15 -8.35
CA GLU A 327 6.43 -9.03 -9.74
C GLU A 327 5.73 -7.90 -10.50
N ILE A 328 4.43 -7.67 -10.27
CA ILE A 328 3.69 -6.58 -10.92
C ILE A 328 4.16 -5.22 -10.39
N VAL A 329 4.46 -5.13 -9.10
CA VAL A 329 5.02 -3.91 -8.51
C VAL A 329 6.41 -3.62 -9.08
N ILE A 330 7.25 -4.65 -9.23
CA ILE A 330 8.58 -4.55 -9.84
C ILE A 330 8.46 -4.08 -11.30
N ASP A 331 7.54 -4.64 -12.08
CA ASP A 331 7.30 -4.26 -13.48
C ASP A 331 6.82 -2.80 -13.58
N ALA A 332 5.92 -2.36 -12.71
CA ALA A 332 5.45 -0.97 -12.65
C ALA A 332 6.60 0.00 -12.33
N ILE A 333 7.47 -0.34 -11.37
CA ILE A 333 8.65 0.46 -11.02
C ILE A 333 9.60 0.55 -12.22
N ASN A 334 9.91 -0.57 -12.87
CA ASN A 334 10.79 -0.61 -14.03
C ASN A 334 10.22 0.20 -15.19
N LEU A 335 8.92 0.13 -15.45
CA LEU A 335 8.26 0.94 -16.47
C LEU A 335 8.34 2.44 -16.13
N ALA A 336 8.04 2.84 -14.91
CA ALA A 336 8.12 4.23 -14.48
C ALA A 336 9.56 4.77 -14.62
N LEU A 337 10.58 3.98 -14.25
CA LEU A 337 11.99 4.32 -14.45
C LEU A 337 12.35 4.46 -15.94
N ALA A 338 11.87 3.55 -16.78
CA ALA A 338 12.13 3.59 -18.22
C ALA A 338 11.50 4.82 -18.90
N ILE A 339 10.28 5.21 -18.49
CA ILE A 339 9.63 6.43 -18.96
C ILE A 339 10.40 7.66 -18.48
N ALA A 340 10.71 7.74 -17.18
CA ALA A 340 11.42 8.86 -16.59
C ALA A 340 12.83 9.10 -17.17
N THR A 341 13.47 8.04 -17.70
CA THR A 341 14.80 8.11 -18.32
C THR A 341 14.75 8.20 -19.85
N GLY A 342 13.56 8.28 -20.45
CA GLY A 342 13.37 8.33 -21.91
C GLY A 342 13.69 7.03 -22.64
N GLN A 343 13.79 5.90 -21.92
CA GLN A 343 14.05 4.57 -22.49
C GLN A 343 12.77 3.88 -22.97
N ALA A 344 11.60 4.33 -22.53
CA ALA A 344 10.30 3.87 -22.98
C ALA A 344 9.36 5.07 -23.18
N SER A 345 8.49 4.99 -24.20
CA SER A 345 7.37 5.91 -24.37
C SER A 345 6.08 5.17 -24.03
N GLN A 346 5.27 5.70 -23.13
CA GLN A 346 3.88 5.24 -23.01
C GLN A 346 3.06 5.75 -24.20
N PRO A 347 2.09 4.97 -24.70
CA PRO A 347 1.08 5.52 -25.59
C PRO A 347 0.34 6.65 -24.84
N LYS A 348 0.27 7.84 -25.45
CA LYS A 348 -0.53 8.95 -24.90
C LYS A 348 -1.97 8.49 -24.82
N VAL A 349 -2.53 8.44 -23.63
CA VAL A 349 -3.97 8.28 -23.43
C VAL A 349 -4.60 9.62 -23.81
N THR A 350 -5.14 9.72 -25.03
CA THR A 350 -5.99 10.85 -25.40
C THR A 350 -7.30 10.66 -24.67
N HIS A 351 -7.53 11.47 -23.63
CA HIS A 351 -8.86 11.62 -23.06
C HIS A 351 -9.72 12.40 -24.06
N ASP A 352 -10.36 11.69 -24.98
CA ASP A 352 -11.49 12.27 -25.70
C ASP A 352 -12.59 12.48 -24.65
N GLN A 353 -12.77 13.72 -24.25
CA GLN A 353 -13.92 14.13 -23.45
C GLN A 353 -15.18 13.90 -24.28
N PRO A 354 -16.25 13.28 -23.70
CA PRO A 354 -17.56 13.27 -24.33
C PRO A 354 -18.22 14.64 -24.27
#